data_cd20bb8dcb27b1fb3bc995d1aa016853
#
_entry.id   cd20bb8dcb27b1fb3bc995d1aa016853
#
_cell.length_a   1.000
_cell.length_b   1.000
_cell.length_c   1.000
_cell.angle_alpha   90.00
_cell.angle_beta   90.00
_cell.angle_gamma   90.00
#
_symmetry.space_group_name_H-M   'P 1'
#
loop_
_entity.id
_entity.type
_entity.pdbx_description
1 polymer ?
#
loop_
_entity_poly.entity_id
_entity_poly.type
_entity_poly.pdbx_seq_one_letter_code
_entity_poly.pdbx_strand_id
1 'polypeptide(L)'
;MKTEVKIIEDSISEAGARLTTFQLAYPRVIHAEVMTHRVFSRNASSSRAIPVAKMVASIADDPFMPMYWGLNEPGMQSRKELTDQMGVKAAKALWSHAARVCARVATDLYELCGLHKQLVNRILEPFSSISVIVSSTSYENFFALRCHPDAEPHIQHLAWKMADLYYTGPQPTVRKADEWHLPYVSAAERESLPLETQKVCSVARCARVSYRTHDGASPSVEKDTELYNRLLGGLDKGDGEPGHLSPLEHQATPLADGKAASGNFVGWQQFRQTIPGQATPFDYAKAVARGWRDMADLLSAREDEDPSVLVRR
;
A
#
# COMPACT_ATOMS: atom_id res chain seq x y z
N MET A 1 8.42 -15.74 5.24
CA MET A 1 7.52 -14.73 4.61
C MET A 1 7.51 -14.90 3.10
N LYS A 2 6.33 -14.99 2.47
CA LYS A 2 6.19 -15.24 1.02
C LYS A 2 5.66 -14.01 0.30
N THR A 3 6.17 -13.73 -0.90
CA THR A 3 5.57 -12.76 -1.81
C THR A 3 4.29 -13.35 -2.40
N GLU A 4 3.16 -12.67 -2.17
CA GLU A 4 1.86 -13.08 -2.69
C GLU A 4 1.33 -12.03 -3.68
N VAL A 5 0.73 -12.52 -4.76
CA VAL A 5 0.09 -11.71 -5.79
C VAL A 5 -1.25 -12.33 -6.14
N LYS A 6 -2.30 -11.51 -6.11
CA LYS A 6 -3.65 -11.93 -6.49
C LYS A 6 -4.27 -10.84 -7.36
N ILE A 7 -4.91 -11.21 -8.45
CA ILE A 7 -5.84 -10.32 -9.15
C ILE A 7 -7.15 -10.34 -8.36
N ILE A 8 -7.60 -9.17 -7.95
CA ILE A 8 -8.85 -8.99 -7.19
C ILE A 8 -10.00 -8.64 -8.10
N GLU A 9 -9.72 -7.83 -9.11
CA GLU A 9 -10.68 -7.47 -10.15
C GLU A 9 -9.89 -7.22 -11.43
N ASP A 10 -10.39 -7.70 -12.56
CA ASP A 10 -9.78 -7.51 -13.85
C ASP A 10 -10.89 -7.25 -14.90
N SER A 11 -10.84 -6.10 -15.51
CA SER A 11 -11.88 -5.61 -16.39
C SER A 11 -11.28 -5.05 -17.67
N ILE A 12 -11.99 -5.18 -18.78
CA ILE A 12 -11.64 -4.54 -20.03
C ILE A 12 -12.89 -3.81 -20.60
N SER A 13 -12.71 -2.57 -21.03
CA SER A 13 -13.80 -1.82 -21.67
C SER A 13 -14.06 -2.32 -23.09
N GLU A 14 -15.23 -2.05 -23.64
CA GLU A 14 -15.53 -2.34 -25.07
C GLU A 14 -14.55 -1.62 -26.02
N ALA A 15 -13.96 -0.50 -25.59
CA ALA A 15 -12.91 0.22 -26.32
C ALA A 15 -11.51 -0.41 -26.19
N GLY A 16 -11.35 -1.53 -25.45
CA GLY A 16 -10.11 -2.27 -25.29
C GLY A 16 -9.19 -1.77 -24.16
N ALA A 17 -9.58 -0.76 -23.37
CA ALA A 17 -8.82 -0.33 -22.22
C ALA A 17 -8.97 -1.34 -21.06
N ARG A 18 -7.86 -1.95 -20.61
CA ARG A 18 -7.86 -2.90 -19.47
C ARG A 18 -7.57 -2.17 -18.18
N LEU A 19 -8.32 -2.48 -17.13
CA LEU A 19 -8.10 -2.01 -15.77
C LEU A 19 -7.96 -3.24 -14.86
N THR A 20 -6.80 -3.38 -14.22
CA THR A 20 -6.51 -4.51 -13.33
C THR A 20 -6.22 -4.00 -11.93
N THR A 21 -6.78 -4.67 -10.93
CA THR A 21 -6.49 -4.46 -9.51
C THR A 21 -5.81 -5.69 -8.92
N PHE A 22 -4.60 -5.48 -8.41
CA PHE A 22 -3.86 -6.50 -7.67
C PHE A 22 -3.93 -6.25 -6.17
N GLN A 23 -4.03 -7.33 -5.40
CA GLN A 23 -3.61 -7.38 -3.99
C GLN A 23 -2.25 -8.03 -3.91
N LEU A 24 -1.31 -7.33 -3.28
CA LEU A 24 0.08 -7.73 -3.17
C LEU A 24 0.45 -7.87 -1.70
N ALA A 25 1.30 -8.85 -1.37
CA ALA A 25 2.05 -8.89 -0.12
C ALA A 25 3.52 -9.16 -0.47
N TYR A 26 4.41 -8.28 0.00
CA TYR A 26 5.84 -8.34 -0.32
C TYR A 26 6.71 -7.77 0.81
N PRO A 27 8.03 -8.04 0.81
CA PRO A 27 8.94 -7.46 1.80
C PRO A 27 8.91 -5.93 1.78
N ARG A 28 8.72 -5.32 2.93
CA ARG A 28 8.60 -3.85 3.01
C ARG A 28 9.84 -3.10 2.52
N VAL A 29 11.01 -3.73 2.54
CA VAL A 29 12.27 -3.12 2.05
C VAL A 29 12.18 -2.64 0.60
N ILE A 30 11.39 -3.29 -0.27
CA ILE A 30 11.22 -2.87 -1.67
C ILE A 30 10.07 -1.87 -1.86
N HIS A 31 9.37 -1.48 -0.80
CA HIS A 31 8.17 -0.64 -0.93
C HIS A 31 8.47 0.74 -1.55
N ALA A 32 9.61 1.34 -1.21
CA ALA A 32 10.03 2.61 -1.78
C ALA A 32 10.16 2.55 -3.32
N GLU A 33 10.70 1.45 -3.85
CA GLU A 33 10.84 1.24 -5.30
C GLU A 33 9.47 1.04 -5.99
N VAL A 34 8.56 0.29 -5.37
CA VAL A 34 7.18 0.15 -5.86
C VAL A 34 6.49 1.51 -5.92
N MET A 35 6.75 2.39 -4.94
CA MET A 35 6.18 3.73 -4.87
C MET A 35 6.67 4.68 -5.97
N THR A 36 7.75 4.38 -6.67
CA THR A 36 8.24 5.20 -7.81
C THR A 36 7.33 5.15 -9.02
N HIS A 37 6.48 4.13 -9.14
CA HIS A 37 5.54 3.96 -10.26
C HIS A 37 4.27 4.78 -10.03
N ARG A 38 4.30 6.06 -10.46
CA ARG A 38 3.26 7.08 -10.16
C ARG A 38 1.91 6.83 -10.81
N VAL A 39 1.85 6.06 -11.90
CA VAL A 39 0.61 5.71 -12.60
C VAL A 39 -0.29 4.77 -11.81
N PHE A 40 0.21 4.17 -10.75
CA PHE A 40 -0.55 3.27 -9.91
C PHE A 40 -1.39 4.02 -8.87
N SER A 41 -2.69 3.75 -8.82
CA SER A 41 -3.51 4.02 -7.63
C SER A 41 -3.21 2.97 -6.58
N ARG A 42 -2.91 3.40 -5.33
CA ARG A 42 -2.36 2.51 -4.30
C ARG A 42 -2.93 2.80 -2.92
N ASN A 43 -3.26 1.72 -2.21
CA ASN A 43 -3.45 1.74 -0.77
C ASN A 43 -2.56 0.68 -0.13
N ALA A 44 -1.89 1.03 0.96
CA ALA A 44 -0.95 0.15 1.63
C ALA A 44 -1.26 0.06 3.13
N SER A 45 -1.03 -1.11 3.71
CA SER A 45 -1.15 -1.31 5.15
C SER A 45 -0.09 -0.47 5.89
N SER A 46 -0.55 0.34 6.85
CA SER A 46 0.34 1.19 7.63
C SER A 46 0.84 0.46 8.88
N SER A 47 2.15 0.46 9.12
CA SER A 47 2.73 -0.03 10.38
C SER A 47 2.17 0.69 11.60
N ARG A 48 1.79 1.98 11.46
CA ARG A 48 1.17 2.78 12.52
C ARG A 48 -0.19 2.25 12.98
N ALA A 49 -0.88 1.47 12.14
CA ALA A 49 -2.18 0.89 12.47
C ALA A 49 -2.05 -0.42 13.27
N ILE A 50 -0.91 -1.12 13.17
CA ILE A 50 -0.71 -2.43 13.77
C ILE A 50 -0.37 -2.28 15.27
N PRO A 51 -0.98 -3.06 16.20
CA PRO A 51 -0.52 -3.13 17.58
C PRO A 51 0.94 -3.58 17.68
N VAL A 52 1.72 -2.95 18.59
CA VAL A 52 3.16 -3.25 18.74
C VAL A 52 3.40 -4.74 19.00
N ALA A 53 2.69 -5.33 19.94
CA ALA A 53 2.83 -6.74 20.27
C ALA A 53 2.60 -7.68 19.07
N LYS A 54 1.60 -7.35 18.21
CA LYS A 54 1.33 -8.12 16.98
C LYS A 54 2.48 -8.00 15.97
N MET A 55 3.06 -6.81 15.82
CA MET A 55 4.16 -6.60 14.89
C MET A 55 5.46 -7.24 15.41
N VAL A 56 5.76 -7.12 16.70
CA VAL A 56 6.89 -7.80 17.36
C VAL A 56 6.77 -9.32 17.19
N ALA A 57 5.61 -9.91 17.49
CA ALA A 57 5.38 -11.34 17.32
C ALA A 57 5.62 -11.79 15.87
N SER A 58 5.09 -11.07 14.89
CA SER A 58 5.30 -11.41 13.47
C SER A 58 6.76 -11.41 13.04
N ILE A 59 7.58 -10.51 13.60
CA ILE A 59 9.02 -10.45 13.33
C ILE A 59 9.78 -11.55 14.08
N ALA A 60 9.36 -11.89 15.30
CA ALA A 60 9.96 -12.98 16.06
C ALA A 60 9.73 -14.35 15.40
N ASP A 61 8.52 -14.57 14.87
CA ASP A 61 8.11 -15.85 14.30
C ASP A 61 8.59 -16.03 12.85
N ASP A 62 8.43 -15.01 12.00
CA ASP A 62 8.74 -15.09 10.56
C ASP A 62 9.24 -13.74 10.02
N PRO A 63 10.48 -13.31 10.37
CA PRO A 63 11.05 -12.08 9.81
C PRO A 63 11.27 -12.22 8.31
N PHE A 64 11.20 -11.11 7.58
CA PHE A 64 11.67 -11.10 6.20
C PHE A 64 13.11 -11.59 6.15
N MET A 65 13.37 -12.57 5.29
CA MET A 65 14.69 -13.13 5.01
C MET A 65 14.98 -12.94 3.53
N PRO A 66 16.06 -12.25 3.16
CA PRO A 66 16.46 -12.13 1.75
C PRO A 66 16.53 -13.48 1.04
N MET A 67 15.98 -13.54 -0.18
CA MET A 67 16.05 -14.73 -1.02
C MET A 67 17.34 -14.80 -1.82
N TYR A 68 17.98 -13.65 -2.05
CA TYR A 68 19.22 -13.50 -2.79
C TYR A 68 20.28 -12.80 -1.92
N TRP A 69 21.45 -13.39 -1.79
CA TRP A 69 22.57 -12.89 -0.99
C TRP A 69 23.68 -12.42 -1.91
N GLY A 70 23.48 -11.23 -2.48
CA GLY A 70 24.44 -10.65 -3.42
C GLY A 70 25.78 -10.35 -2.77
N LEU A 71 26.88 -10.70 -3.46
CA LEU A 71 28.24 -10.34 -3.04
C LEU A 71 28.49 -8.84 -3.24
N ASN A 72 29.43 -8.30 -2.47
CA ASN A 72 29.86 -6.92 -2.62
C ASN A 72 30.55 -6.72 -3.97
N GLU A 73 29.93 -5.91 -4.83
CA GLU A 73 30.44 -5.52 -6.15
C GLU A 73 30.27 -4.00 -6.34
N PRO A 74 31.10 -3.36 -7.18
CA PRO A 74 30.89 -1.95 -7.53
C PRO A 74 29.55 -1.74 -8.24
N GLY A 75 28.85 -0.64 -7.91
CA GLY A 75 27.56 -0.29 -8.50
C GLY A 75 26.38 -0.55 -7.57
N MET A 76 25.15 -0.42 -8.10
CA MET A 76 23.92 -0.62 -7.33
C MET A 76 23.41 -2.08 -7.37
N GLN A 77 23.95 -2.91 -8.25
CA GLN A 77 23.51 -4.28 -8.48
C GLN A 77 24.63 -5.25 -8.12
N SER A 78 24.26 -6.37 -7.51
CA SER A 78 25.16 -7.48 -7.35
C SER A 78 24.73 -8.62 -8.28
N ARG A 79 25.60 -9.02 -9.20
CA ARG A 79 25.35 -10.09 -10.17
C ARG A 79 25.89 -11.43 -9.71
N LYS A 80 26.70 -11.44 -8.65
CA LYS A 80 27.25 -12.64 -8.05
C LYS A 80 26.57 -12.91 -6.72
N GLU A 81 26.18 -14.15 -6.52
CA GLU A 81 25.55 -14.59 -5.28
C GLU A 81 26.57 -15.24 -4.36
N LEU A 82 26.41 -15.07 -3.06
CA LEU A 82 27.12 -15.82 -2.04
C LEU A 82 26.61 -17.26 -2.05
N THR A 83 27.41 -18.17 -2.59
CA THR A 83 27.04 -19.60 -2.73
C THR A 83 27.72 -20.51 -1.69
N ASP A 84 28.74 -19.99 -0.99
CA ASP A 84 29.36 -20.71 0.11
C ASP A 84 28.39 -20.99 1.24
N GLN A 85 28.16 -22.25 1.58
CA GLN A 85 27.17 -22.67 2.57
C GLN A 85 27.40 -22.06 3.96
N MET A 86 28.66 -21.95 4.39
CA MET A 86 29.01 -21.37 5.69
C MET A 86 28.74 -19.86 5.70
N GLY A 87 29.08 -19.16 4.62
CA GLY A 87 28.80 -17.74 4.43
C GLY A 87 27.30 -17.44 4.42
N VAL A 88 26.52 -18.21 3.65
CA VAL A 88 25.05 -18.09 3.62
C VAL A 88 24.43 -18.34 5.00
N LYS A 89 24.90 -19.37 5.71
CA LYS A 89 24.43 -19.66 7.08
C LYS A 89 24.76 -18.52 8.04
N ALA A 90 25.95 -17.96 7.96
CA ALA A 90 26.37 -16.82 8.77
C ALA A 90 25.54 -15.56 8.46
N ALA A 91 25.32 -15.24 7.17
CA ALA A 91 24.51 -14.12 6.74
C ALA A 91 23.06 -14.21 7.27
N LYS A 92 22.43 -15.37 7.11
CA LYS A 92 21.08 -15.65 7.65
C LYS A 92 21.02 -15.53 9.18
N ALA A 93 22.04 -16.03 9.88
CA ALA A 93 22.12 -15.93 11.33
C ALA A 93 22.24 -14.47 11.82
N LEU A 94 23.10 -13.68 11.17
CA LEU A 94 23.26 -12.24 11.48
C LEU A 94 22.00 -11.44 11.16
N TRP A 95 21.34 -11.69 10.03
CA TRP A 95 20.08 -11.06 9.67
C TRP A 95 18.98 -11.36 10.69
N SER A 96 18.84 -12.64 11.06
CA SER A 96 17.87 -13.06 12.09
C SER A 96 18.21 -12.48 13.47
N HIS A 97 19.50 -12.33 13.79
CA HIS A 97 19.93 -11.66 15.03
C HIS A 97 19.49 -10.20 15.03
N ALA A 98 19.74 -9.46 13.95
CA ALA A 98 19.31 -8.07 13.83
C ALA A 98 17.79 -7.92 13.99
N ALA A 99 17.00 -8.80 13.36
CA ALA A 99 15.56 -8.81 13.51
C ALA A 99 15.11 -8.98 14.98
N ARG A 100 15.72 -9.94 15.71
CA ARG A 100 15.42 -10.18 17.12
C ARG A 100 15.84 -9.00 18.02
N VAL A 101 16.99 -8.38 17.75
CA VAL A 101 17.44 -7.19 18.49
C VAL A 101 16.44 -6.04 18.27
N CYS A 102 16.03 -5.77 17.03
CA CYS A 102 15.03 -4.75 16.73
C CYS A 102 13.68 -5.04 17.41
N ALA A 103 13.23 -6.31 17.42
CA ALA A 103 12.01 -6.71 18.12
C ALA A 103 12.10 -6.46 19.63
N ARG A 104 13.23 -6.77 20.26
CA ARG A 104 13.48 -6.48 21.68
C ARG A 104 13.47 -4.97 21.95
N VAL A 105 14.21 -4.20 21.17
CA VAL A 105 14.27 -2.73 21.33
C VAL A 105 12.88 -2.11 21.13
N ALA A 106 12.07 -2.60 20.17
CA ALA A 106 10.70 -2.13 19.99
C ALA A 106 9.84 -2.39 21.23
N THR A 107 9.97 -3.57 21.83
CA THR A 107 9.27 -3.92 23.08
C THR A 107 9.68 -2.99 24.20
N ASP A 108 11.00 -2.80 24.42
CA ASP A 108 11.52 -1.96 25.49
C ASP A 108 11.11 -0.48 25.31
N LEU A 109 11.14 0.06 24.10
CA LEU A 109 10.66 1.42 23.79
C LEU A 109 9.16 1.59 24.09
N TYR A 110 8.37 0.56 23.81
CA TYR A 110 6.94 0.59 24.07
C TYR A 110 6.61 0.44 25.56
N GLU A 111 7.20 -0.57 26.23
CA GLU A 111 6.85 -0.95 27.59
C GLU A 111 7.55 -0.07 28.65
N LEU A 112 8.84 0.24 28.47
CA LEU A 112 9.63 1.00 29.45
C LEU A 112 9.54 2.50 29.20
N CYS A 113 9.53 2.95 27.93
CA CYS A 113 9.53 4.37 27.59
C CYS A 113 8.13 4.91 27.27
N GLY A 114 7.11 4.06 27.14
CA GLY A 114 5.73 4.47 26.81
C GLY A 114 5.58 5.06 25.41
N LEU A 115 6.48 4.76 24.47
CA LEU A 115 6.46 5.37 23.14
C LEU A 115 5.30 4.84 22.28
N HIS A 116 4.68 5.75 21.52
CA HIS A 116 3.56 5.40 20.66
C HIS A 116 3.99 4.52 19.48
N LYS A 117 3.13 3.57 19.10
CA LYS A 117 3.33 2.60 17.99
C LYS A 117 3.71 3.22 16.66
N GLN A 118 3.32 4.48 16.39
CA GLN A 118 3.68 5.16 15.13
C GLN A 118 5.19 5.38 14.97
N LEU A 119 5.94 5.41 16.08
CA LEU A 119 7.41 5.49 16.09
C LEU A 119 8.02 4.10 16.26
N VAL A 120 7.59 3.39 17.31
CA VAL A 120 8.14 2.08 17.70
C VAL A 120 8.13 1.09 16.56
N ASN A 121 7.03 0.98 15.81
CA ASN A 121 6.92 0.03 14.70
C ASN A 121 7.86 0.33 13.52
N ARG A 122 8.41 1.56 13.41
CA ARG A 122 9.31 1.94 12.31
C ARG A 122 10.61 1.13 12.30
N ILE A 123 11.16 0.80 13.48
CA ILE A 123 12.39 0.01 13.57
C ILE A 123 12.19 -1.46 13.15
N LEU A 124 10.96 -1.93 13.10
CA LEU A 124 10.59 -3.28 12.68
C LEU A 124 10.33 -3.40 11.17
N GLU A 125 10.15 -2.28 10.47
CA GLU A 125 9.77 -2.25 9.06
C GLU A 125 10.74 -3.02 8.15
N PRO A 126 12.07 -2.98 8.30
CA PRO A 126 13.01 -3.72 7.45
C PRO A 126 12.81 -5.23 7.47
N PHE A 127 12.23 -5.76 8.54
CA PHE A 127 12.03 -7.20 8.74
C PHE A 127 10.57 -7.63 8.50
N SER A 128 9.71 -6.69 8.06
CA SER A 128 8.28 -6.93 7.89
C SER A 128 7.88 -7.08 6.43
N SER A 129 6.68 -7.61 6.21
CA SER A 129 5.95 -7.49 4.95
C SER A 129 5.01 -6.30 4.96
N ILE A 130 4.54 -5.96 3.78
CA ILE A 130 3.50 -4.96 3.56
C ILE A 130 2.44 -5.53 2.61
N SER A 131 1.16 -5.28 2.93
CA SER A 131 0.07 -5.56 2.01
C SER A 131 -0.32 -4.29 1.28
N VAL A 132 -0.47 -4.38 -0.03
CA VAL A 132 -0.76 -3.24 -0.91
C VAL A 132 -1.82 -3.65 -1.93
N ILE A 133 -2.80 -2.78 -2.14
CA ILE A 133 -3.67 -2.86 -3.30
C ILE A 133 -3.18 -1.87 -4.36
N VAL A 134 -3.15 -2.32 -5.61
CA VAL A 134 -2.68 -1.54 -6.76
C VAL A 134 -3.68 -1.66 -7.88
N SER A 135 -4.17 -0.53 -8.42
CA SER A 135 -5.02 -0.48 -9.61
C SER A 135 -4.38 0.39 -10.68
N SER A 136 -4.37 -0.07 -11.92
CA SER A 136 -3.84 0.69 -13.05
C SER A 136 -4.43 0.22 -14.38
N THR A 137 -4.46 1.14 -15.34
CA THR A 137 -4.69 0.85 -16.77
C THR A 137 -3.38 0.70 -17.54
N SER A 138 -2.21 0.83 -16.88
CA SER A 138 -0.88 0.76 -17.53
C SER A 138 0.12 0.08 -16.60
N TYR A 139 0.50 -1.15 -16.92
CA TYR A 139 1.52 -1.94 -16.21
C TYR A 139 2.80 -2.14 -17.04
N GLU A 140 2.80 -1.83 -18.33
CA GLU A 140 3.87 -2.16 -19.27
C GLU A 140 5.21 -1.58 -18.83
N ASN A 141 5.23 -0.29 -18.44
CA ASN A 141 6.47 0.34 -17.96
C ASN A 141 6.97 -0.27 -16.65
N PHE A 142 6.08 -0.68 -15.76
CA PHE A 142 6.46 -1.39 -14.54
C PHE A 142 7.09 -2.74 -14.87
N PHE A 143 6.46 -3.53 -15.74
CA PHE A 143 7.00 -4.83 -16.14
C PHE A 143 8.32 -4.68 -16.90
N ALA A 144 8.44 -3.72 -17.82
CA ALA A 144 9.67 -3.47 -18.56
C ALA A 144 10.85 -3.13 -17.63
N LEU A 145 10.62 -2.34 -16.59
CA LEU A 145 11.67 -1.92 -15.66
C LEU A 145 11.95 -2.95 -14.57
N ARG A 146 10.92 -3.63 -14.06
CA ARG A 146 11.04 -4.48 -12.86
C ARG A 146 11.15 -5.96 -13.14
N CYS A 147 10.73 -6.43 -14.32
CA CYS A 147 11.08 -7.78 -14.80
C CYS A 147 12.51 -7.84 -15.39
N HIS A 148 13.17 -6.71 -15.58
CA HIS A 148 14.51 -6.64 -16.13
C HIS A 148 15.54 -7.31 -15.19
N PRO A 149 16.58 -8.00 -15.74
CA PRO A 149 17.62 -8.65 -14.91
C PRO A 149 18.39 -7.71 -13.97
N ASP A 150 18.44 -6.42 -14.27
CA ASP A 150 19.09 -5.41 -13.44
C ASP A 150 18.19 -4.85 -12.32
N ALA A 151 16.93 -5.30 -12.21
CA ALA A 151 16.08 -4.92 -11.09
C ALA A 151 16.53 -5.61 -9.79
N GLU A 152 16.25 -4.98 -8.63
CA GLU A 152 16.51 -5.62 -7.34
C GLU A 152 15.76 -6.96 -7.27
N PRO A 153 16.38 -8.05 -6.80
CA PRO A 153 15.83 -9.41 -6.94
C PRO A 153 14.42 -9.61 -6.37
N HIS A 154 14.06 -8.95 -5.27
CA HIS A 154 12.75 -9.13 -4.64
C HIS A 154 11.65 -8.37 -5.38
N ILE A 155 11.91 -7.16 -5.91
CA ILE A 155 10.94 -6.46 -6.76
C ILE A 155 10.84 -7.13 -8.13
N GLN A 156 11.94 -7.70 -8.65
CA GLN A 156 11.92 -8.49 -9.88
C GLN A 156 11.01 -9.71 -9.71
N HIS A 157 11.16 -10.44 -8.62
CA HIS A 157 10.30 -11.58 -8.29
C HIS A 157 8.82 -11.19 -8.16
N LEU A 158 8.52 -10.05 -7.51
CA LEU A 158 7.17 -9.51 -7.42
C LEU A 158 6.62 -9.19 -8.82
N ALA A 159 7.40 -8.48 -9.64
CA ALA A 159 6.99 -8.04 -10.97
C ALA A 159 6.70 -9.23 -11.91
N TRP A 160 7.53 -10.28 -11.89
CA TRP A 160 7.29 -11.49 -12.67
C TRP A 160 6.02 -12.20 -12.23
N LYS A 161 5.77 -12.34 -10.93
CA LYS A 161 4.49 -12.92 -10.45
C LYS A 161 3.26 -12.11 -10.89
N MET A 162 3.38 -10.78 -10.92
CA MET A 162 2.31 -9.92 -11.43
C MET A 162 2.15 -10.08 -12.94
N ALA A 163 3.24 -10.11 -13.71
CA ALA A 163 3.23 -10.27 -15.15
C ALA A 163 2.64 -11.62 -15.55
N ASP A 164 3.04 -12.71 -14.90
CA ASP A 164 2.48 -14.05 -15.16
C ASP A 164 0.95 -14.05 -15.03
N LEU A 165 0.42 -13.51 -13.91
CA LEU A 165 -1.04 -13.43 -13.73
C LEU A 165 -1.71 -12.48 -14.73
N TYR A 166 -1.06 -11.37 -15.10
CA TYR A 166 -1.61 -10.38 -16.02
C TYR A 166 -1.71 -10.91 -17.44
N TYR A 167 -0.71 -11.66 -17.92
CA TYR A 167 -0.64 -12.12 -19.31
C TYR A 167 -1.16 -13.55 -19.50
N THR A 168 -1.04 -14.41 -18.50
CA THR A 168 -1.40 -15.84 -18.61
C THR A 168 -2.59 -16.25 -17.72
N GLY A 169 -3.08 -15.33 -16.88
CA GLY A 169 -4.25 -15.55 -16.03
C GLY A 169 -5.59 -15.58 -16.79
N PRO A 170 -6.71 -15.64 -16.07
CA PRO A 170 -8.03 -15.57 -16.65
C PRO A 170 -8.22 -14.30 -17.50
N GLN A 171 -9.06 -14.37 -18.52
CA GLN A 171 -9.39 -13.21 -19.35
C GLN A 171 -10.14 -12.16 -18.51
N PRO A 172 -9.86 -10.86 -18.71
CA PRO A 172 -10.58 -9.80 -18.03
C PRO A 172 -12.06 -9.79 -18.39
N THR A 173 -12.89 -9.44 -17.43
CA THR A 173 -14.33 -9.27 -17.66
C THR A 173 -14.61 -8.04 -18.52
N VAL A 174 -15.33 -8.21 -19.63
CA VAL A 174 -15.77 -7.08 -20.46
C VAL A 174 -16.78 -6.24 -19.66
N ARG A 175 -16.56 -4.93 -19.59
CA ARG A 175 -17.45 -3.95 -18.94
C ARG A 175 -17.95 -2.95 -19.97
N LYS A 176 -19.27 -2.72 -19.95
CA LYS A 176 -19.94 -1.67 -20.74
C LYS A 176 -19.95 -0.36 -19.97
N ALA A 177 -20.36 0.71 -20.63
CA ALA A 177 -20.69 1.96 -19.96
C ALA A 177 -21.66 1.71 -18.80
N ASP A 178 -21.46 2.40 -17.67
CA ASP A 178 -22.20 2.25 -16.41
C ASP A 178 -21.99 0.92 -15.65
N GLU A 179 -21.25 -0.05 -16.19
CA GLU A 179 -20.78 -1.20 -15.44
C GLU A 179 -19.47 -0.87 -14.74
N TRP A 180 -19.35 -1.26 -13.46
CA TRP A 180 -18.26 -0.82 -12.62
C TRP A 180 -17.24 -1.92 -12.34
N HIS A 181 -15.97 -1.54 -12.43
CA HIS A 181 -14.85 -2.27 -11.85
C HIS A 181 -14.86 -1.99 -10.34
N LEU A 182 -15.20 -2.99 -9.52
CA LEU A 182 -15.40 -2.87 -8.09
C LEU A 182 -14.60 -3.94 -7.33
N PRO A 183 -13.33 -3.68 -7.00
CA PRO A 183 -12.51 -4.63 -6.24
C PRO A 183 -13.20 -5.07 -4.94
N TYR A 184 -13.04 -6.35 -4.59
CA TYR A 184 -13.59 -6.99 -3.39
C TYR A 184 -15.13 -7.08 -3.30
N VAL A 185 -15.87 -6.77 -4.33
CA VAL A 185 -17.32 -7.02 -4.38
C VAL A 185 -17.54 -8.38 -5.03
N SER A 186 -18.11 -9.32 -4.28
CA SER A 186 -18.39 -10.67 -4.76
C SER A 186 -19.52 -10.71 -5.77
N ALA A 187 -19.63 -11.80 -6.56
CA ALA A 187 -20.73 -12.00 -7.50
C ALA A 187 -22.10 -11.92 -6.80
N ALA A 188 -22.24 -12.58 -5.65
CA ALA A 188 -23.49 -12.55 -4.87
C ALA A 188 -23.88 -11.13 -4.40
N GLU A 189 -22.89 -10.32 -4.00
CA GLU A 189 -23.15 -8.92 -3.65
C GLU A 189 -23.51 -8.05 -4.85
N ARG A 190 -22.93 -8.33 -6.03
CA ARG A 190 -23.29 -7.64 -7.27
C ARG A 190 -24.74 -7.90 -7.66
N GLU A 191 -25.27 -9.08 -7.37
CA GLU A 191 -26.66 -9.47 -7.64
C GLU A 191 -27.64 -8.92 -6.62
N SER A 192 -27.23 -8.83 -5.34
CA SER A 192 -28.14 -8.55 -4.22
C SER A 192 -28.11 -7.09 -3.73
N LEU A 193 -27.03 -6.35 -3.94
CA LEU A 193 -26.88 -5.00 -3.43
C LEU A 193 -27.09 -3.94 -4.50
N PRO A 194 -27.70 -2.79 -4.16
CA PRO A 194 -27.73 -1.62 -5.05
C PRO A 194 -26.30 -1.18 -5.43
N LEU A 195 -26.11 -0.66 -6.64
CA LEU A 195 -24.81 -0.27 -7.17
C LEU A 195 -24.06 0.72 -6.25
N GLU A 196 -24.76 1.69 -5.67
CA GLU A 196 -24.13 2.66 -4.75
C GLU A 196 -23.60 1.96 -3.50
N THR A 197 -24.32 0.97 -2.96
CA THR A 197 -23.85 0.16 -1.82
C THR A 197 -22.63 -0.68 -2.22
N GLN A 198 -22.60 -1.25 -3.42
CA GLN A 198 -21.43 -1.98 -3.93
C GLN A 198 -20.19 -1.07 -4.01
N LYS A 199 -20.32 0.17 -4.50
CA LYS A 199 -19.23 1.15 -4.53
C LYS A 199 -18.71 1.43 -3.13
N VAL A 200 -19.60 1.67 -2.17
CA VAL A 200 -19.26 1.91 -0.75
C VAL A 200 -18.46 0.73 -0.18
N CYS A 201 -18.95 -0.50 -0.38
CA CYS A 201 -18.25 -1.72 0.07
C CYS A 201 -16.87 -1.85 -0.58
N SER A 202 -16.76 -1.65 -1.89
CA SER A 202 -15.48 -1.71 -2.59
C SER A 202 -14.47 -0.71 -2.04
N VAL A 203 -14.86 0.55 -1.85
CA VAL A 203 -14.01 1.60 -1.28
C VAL A 203 -13.53 1.23 0.12
N ALA A 204 -14.45 0.85 1.01
CA ALA A 204 -14.11 0.50 2.39
C ALA A 204 -13.13 -0.69 2.47
N ARG A 205 -13.32 -1.70 1.60
CA ARG A 205 -12.44 -2.88 1.53
C ARG A 205 -11.08 -2.55 0.92
N CYS A 206 -11.01 -1.66 -0.06
CA CYS A 206 -9.74 -1.12 -0.56
C CYS A 206 -8.99 -0.33 0.51
N ALA A 207 -9.69 0.42 1.37
CA ALA A 207 -9.08 1.11 2.50
C ALA A 207 -8.46 0.15 3.53
N ARG A 208 -9.06 -1.01 3.73
CA ARG A 208 -8.50 -2.08 4.58
C ARG A 208 -7.36 -2.85 3.92
N VAL A 209 -7.15 -2.65 2.62
CA VAL A 209 -6.16 -3.38 1.81
C VAL A 209 -6.44 -4.90 1.79
N SER A 210 -7.68 -5.30 2.04
CA SER A 210 -8.14 -6.68 1.98
C SER A 210 -9.67 -6.76 2.09
N TYR A 211 -10.22 -7.89 1.68
CA TYR A 211 -11.64 -8.18 1.91
C TYR A 211 -11.97 -8.33 3.39
N ARG A 212 -11.02 -8.82 4.20
CA ARG A 212 -11.22 -9.13 5.61
C ARG A 212 -10.84 -7.97 6.51
N THR A 213 -11.49 -7.90 7.66
CA THR A 213 -11.14 -7.01 8.76
C THR A 213 -9.84 -7.46 9.44
N HIS A 214 -9.25 -6.64 10.33
CA HIS A 214 -8.00 -6.98 11.03
C HIS A 214 -8.11 -8.24 11.91
N ASP A 215 -9.31 -8.62 12.32
CA ASP A 215 -9.62 -9.85 13.07
C ASP A 215 -9.91 -11.05 12.13
N GLY A 216 -9.83 -10.87 10.82
CA GLY A 216 -10.04 -11.92 9.83
C GLY A 216 -11.50 -12.17 9.47
N ALA A 217 -12.46 -11.43 10.06
CA ALA A 217 -13.87 -11.56 9.76
C ALA A 217 -14.24 -10.95 8.39
N SER A 218 -15.32 -11.43 7.79
CA SER A 218 -15.93 -10.77 6.63
C SER A 218 -16.62 -9.48 7.09
N PRO A 219 -16.37 -8.33 6.45
CA PRO A 219 -17.01 -7.08 6.82
C PRO A 219 -18.49 -7.13 6.50
N SER A 220 -19.33 -6.51 7.34
CA SER A 220 -20.72 -6.28 7.00
C SER A 220 -20.86 -4.97 6.21
N VAL A 221 -21.97 -4.82 5.49
CA VAL A 221 -22.30 -3.62 4.71
C VAL A 221 -22.34 -2.37 5.62
N GLU A 222 -22.85 -2.53 6.85
CA GLU A 222 -22.92 -1.45 7.84
C GLU A 222 -21.51 -0.95 8.23
N LYS A 223 -20.60 -1.88 8.54
CA LYS A 223 -19.20 -1.54 8.86
C LYS A 223 -18.44 -0.93 7.67
N ASP A 224 -18.77 -1.36 6.46
CA ASP A 224 -18.22 -0.78 5.24
C ASP A 224 -18.73 0.66 5.05
N THR A 225 -20.02 0.88 5.27
CA THR A 225 -20.65 2.21 5.19
C THR A 225 -20.08 3.17 6.25
N GLU A 226 -19.91 2.73 7.48
CA GLU A 226 -19.29 3.53 8.55
C GLU A 226 -17.85 3.94 8.20
N LEU A 227 -17.07 3.01 7.62
CA LEU A 227 -15.71 3.32 7.19
C LEU A 227 -15.70 4.30 6.01
N TYR A 228 -16.55 4.08 5.01
CA TYR A 228 -16.68 4.98 3.86
C TYR A 228 -17.00 6.42 4.30
N ASN A 229 -17.99 6.60 5.19
CA ASN A 229 -18.35 7.91 5.71
C ASN A 229 -17.20 8.60 6.46
N ARG A 230 -16.40 7.82 7.19
CA ARG A 230 -15.17 8.36 7.83
C ARG A 230 -14.10 8.78 6.83
N LEU A 231 -13.98 8.08 5.70
CA LEU A 231 -13.02 8.44 4.65
C LEU A 231 -13.39 9.74 3.94
N LEU A 232 -14.68 9.95 3.71
CA LEU A 232 -15.19 11.21 3.15
C LEU A 232 -15.06 12.36 4.16
N GLY A 233 -15.29 12.08 5.42
CA GLY A 233 -15.03 12.93 6.59
C GLY A 233 -15.53 14.36 6.46
N GLY A 234 -14.59 15.28 6.18
CA GLY A 234 -14.86 16.70 6.10
C GLY A 234 -15.48 17.19 4.79
N LEU A 235 -15.53 16.37 3.73
CA LEU A 235 -16.12 16.80 2.46
C LEU A 235 -17.62 17.05 2.58
N ASP A 236 -18.33 16.20 3.34
CA ASP A 236 -19.78 16.32 3.54
C ASP A 236 -20.17 17.48 4.49
N LYS A 237 -19.22 17.93 5.34
CA LYS A 237 -19.47 18.95 6.35
C LYS A 237 -19.19 20.36 5.87
N GLY A 238 -18.51 20.51 4.72
CA GLY A 238 -18.12 21.82 4.19
C GLY A 238 -17.14 22.61 5.09
N ASP A 239 -16.55 21.95 6.10
CA ASP A 239 -15.63 22.57 7.06
C ASP A 239 -14.20 22.68 6.54
N GLY A 240 -13.95 22.14 5.34
CA GLY A 240 -12.66 22.18 4.66
C GLY A 240 -11.63 21.19 5.21
N GLU A 241 -12.06 20.20 6.00
CA GLU A 241 -11.20 19.09 6.35
C GLU A 241 -11.03 18.15 5.15
N PRO A 242 -9.78 17.78 4.80
CA PRO A 242 -9.54 16.89 3.66
C PRO A 242 -10.02 15.47 3.96
N GLY A 243 -10.75 14.87 3.03
CA GLY A 243 -11.08 13.45 3.08
C GLY A 243 -9.85 12.56 2.79
N HIS A 244 -9.87 11.33 3.28
CA HIS A 244 -8.88 10.32 2.93
C HIS A 244 -9.33 9.53 1.70
N LEU A 245 -9.11 10.09 0.50
CA LEU A 245 -9.78 9.68 -0.74
C LEU A 245 -9.01 8.67 -1.60
N SER A 246 -7.79 8.26 -1.22
CA SER A 246 -7.06 7.26 -2.01
C SER A 246 -7.79 5.92 -2.20
N PRO A 247 -8.63 5.42 -1.26
CA PRO A 247 -9.41 4.20 -1.50
C PRO A 247 -10.47 4.30 -2.60
N LEU A 248 -10.87 5.52 -2.97
CA LEU A 248 -11.81 5.79 -4.06
C LEU A 248 -11.12 5.79 -5.45
N GLU A 249 -9.82 5.55 -5.50
CA GLU A 249 -9.06 5.51 -6.75
C GLU A 249 -9.02 4.12 -7.40
N HIS A 250 -9.65 3.12 -6.78
CA HIS A 250 -9.62 1.73 -7.27
C HIS A 250 -10.89 1.35 -8.05
N GLN A 251 -11.97 2.09 -7.93
CA GLN A 251 -13.23 1.86 -8.60
C GLN A 251 -13.34 2.74 -9.84
N ALA A 252 -13.88 2.19 -10.92
CA ALA A 252 -14.07 2.94 -12.16
C ALA A 252 -15.15 2.33 -13.05
N THR A 253 -15.67 3.15 -13.97
CA THR A 253 -16.57 2.71 -15.08
C THR A 253 -15.94 3.08 -16.42
N PRO A 254 -16.17 2.31 -17.51
CA PRO A 254 -15.64 2.62 -18.81
C PRO A 254 -16.07 4.01 -19.33
N LEU A 255 -15.14 4.72 -19.97
CA LEU A 255 -15.43 5.89 -20.78
C LEU A 255 -15.70 5.47 -22.24
N ALA A 256 -16.61 6.16 -22.92
CA ALA A 256 -16.86 5.95 -24.34
C ALA A 256 -15.60 6.17 -25.19
N ASP A 257 -14.77 7.17 -24.82
CA ASP A 257 -13.43 7.37 -25.38
C ASP A 257 -12.42 6.55 -24.58
N GLY A 258 -11.97 5.45 -25.14
CA GLY A 258 -10.95 4.57 -24.53
C GLY A 258 -9.57 5.20 -24.34
N LYS A 259 -9.36 6.43 -24.79
CA LYS A 259 -8.12 7.21 -24.61
C LYS A 259 -8.27 8.38 -23.63
N ALA A 260 -9.50 8.72 -23.23
CA ALA A 260 -9.75 9.78 -22.28
C ALA A 260 -9.15 9.42 -20.89
N ALA A 261 -8.54 10.39 -20.22
CA ALA A 261 -7.96 10.23 -18.91
C ALA A 261 -8.89 10.70 -17.80
N SER A 262 -8.94 9.98 -16.69
CA SER A 262 -9.62 10.36 -15.47
C SER A 262 -8.79 9.94 -14.26
N GLY A 263 -8.21 10.89 -13.54
CA GLY A 263 -7.20 10.62 -12.51
C GLY A 263 -6.00 9.88 -13.11
N ASN A 264 -5.66 8.73 -12.56
CA ASN A 264 -4.55 7.88 -13.04
C ASN A 264 -4.97 6.87 -14.12
N PHE A 265 -6.24 6.84 -14.52
CA PHE A 265 -6.77 5.85 -15.44
C PHE A 265 -6.99 6.44 -16.84
N VAL A 266 -6.79 5.61 -17.84
CA VAL A 266 -7.05 5.91 -19.26
C VAL A 266 -8.16 4.99 -19.75
N GLY A 267 -9.19 5.54 -20.39
CA GLY A 267 -10.37 4.81 -20.88
C GLY A 267 -11.38 4.46 -19.78
N TRP A 268 -11.17 4.93 -18.56
CA TRP A 268 -12.03 4.67 -17.41
C TRP A 268 -12.27 5.93 -16.58
N GLN A 269 -13.54 6.20 -16.22
CA GLN A 269 -13.90 7.23 -15.25
C GLN A 269 -13.60 6.74 -13.83
N GLN A 270 -12.56 7.26 -13.19
CA GLN A 270 -12.19 6.91 -11.82
C GLN A 270 -13.22 7.47 -10.83
N PHE A 271 -13.66 6.67 -9.86
CA PHE A 271 -14.72 7.05 -8.92
C PHE A 271 -14.35 8.30 -8.10
N ARG A 272 -13.12 8.40 -7.64
CA ARG A 272 -12.64 9.61 -6.94
C ARG A 272 -12.94 10.90 -7.72
N GLN A 273 -12.78 10.88 -9.05
CA GLN A 273 -12.99 12.06 -9.91
C GLN A 273 -14.46 12.47 -10.04
N THR A 274 -15.39 11.65 -9.58
CA THR A 274 -16.82 11.98 -9.54
C THR A 274 -17.26 12.63 -8.22
N ILE A 275 -16.38 12.67 -7.21
CA ILE A 275 -16.70 13.18 -5.87
C ILE A 275 -16.50 14.70 -5.83
N PRO A 276 -17.56 15.48 -5.55
CA PRO A 276 -17.44 16.93 -5.38
C PRO A 276 -16.45 17.28 -4.26
N GLY A 277 -15.60 18.26 -4.49
CA GLY A 277 -14.62 18.71 -3.49
C GLY A 277 -13.43 17.73 -3.27
N GLN A 278 -13.27 16.71 -4.10
CA GLN A 278 -12.18 15.73 -4.00
C GLN A 278 -10.76 16.33 -4.09
N ALA A 279 -10.64 17.53 -4.65
CA ALA A 279 -9.42 18.33 -4.71
C ALA A 279 -9.62 19.61 -3.89
N THR A 280 -9.57 19.51 -2.56
CA THR A 280 -9.67 20.66 -1.67
C THR A 280 -8.39 21.49 -1.76
N PRO A 281 -8.45 22.76 -2.14
CA PRO A 281 -7.29 23.65 -2.14
C PRO A 281 -6.73 23.80 -0.71
N PHE A 282 -5.41 23.82 -0.59
CA PHE A 282 -4.75 24.10 0.68
C PHE A 282 -4.86 25.60 0.99
N ASP A 283 -5.56 25.92 2.06
CA ASP A 283 -5.63 27.27 2.61
C ASP A 283 -4.58 27.42 3.71
N TYR A 284 -3.46 28.04 3.36
CA TYR A 284 -2.33 28.23 4.27
C TYR A 284 -2.71 29.04 5.52
N ALA A 285 -3.43 30.14 5.34
CA ALA A 285 -3.81 31.01 6.47
C ALA A 285 -4.74 30.29 7.44
N LYS A 286 -5.73 29.59 6.91
CA LYS A 286 -6.65 28.77 7.71
C LYS A 286 -5.94 27.61 8.42
N ALA A 287 -4.98 26.96 7.77
CA ALA A 287 -4.20 25.87 8.37
C ALA A 287 -3.34 26.37 9.53
N VAL A 288 -2.67 27.52 9.38
CA VAL A 288 -1.91 28.17 10.45
C VAL A 288 -2.83 28.56 11.61
N ALA A 289 -3.97 29.19 11.33
CA ALA A 289 -4.92 29.60 12.36
C ALA A 289 -5.51 28.42 13.15
N ARG A 290 -5.55 27.22 12.56
CA ARG A 290 -5.97 25.96 13.21
C ARG A 290 -4.85 25.23 13.95
N GLY A 291 -3.63 25.78 14.00
CA GLY A 291 -2.48 25.12 14.66
C GLY A 291 -1.92 23.94 13.90
N TRP A 292 -2.21 23.77 12.59
CA TRP A 292 -1.66 22.64 11.82
C TRP A 292 -0.13 22.71 11.67
N ARG A 293 0.44 23.90 11.86
CA ARG A 293 1.87 24.16 11.80
C ARG A 293 2.62 23.87 13.10
N ASP A 294 1.94 23.80 14.25
CA ASP A 294 2.55 23.75 15.58
C ASP A 294 3.58 22.60 15.72
N MET A 295 3.27 21.41 15.17
CA MET A 295 4.21 20.29 15.20
C MET A 295 5.45 20.54 14.34
N ALA A 296 5.31 21.18 13.18
CA ALA A 296 6.45 21.51 12.31
C ALA A 296 7.36 22.55 12.98
N ASP A 297 6.77 23.57 13.62
CA ASP A 297 7.51 24.60 14.36
C ASP A 297 8.25 23.99 15.56
N LEU A 298 7.61 23.06 16.29
CA LEU A 298 8.24 22.30 17.37
C LEU A 298 9.44 21.47 16.87
N LEU A 299 9.30 20.80 15.73
CA LEU A 299 10.37 19.98 15.17
C LEU A 299 11.52 20.85 14.65
N SER A 300 11.22 21.96 13.99
CA SER A 300 12.26 22.91 13.53
C SER A 300 13.08 23.45 14.72
N ALA A 301 12.43 23.81 15.82
CA ALA A 301 13.15 24.25 17.03
C ALA A 301 14.08 23.17 17.60
N ARG A 302 13.74 21.89 17.43
CA ARG A 302 14.57 20.75 17.88
C ARG A 302 15.71 20.40 16.92
N GLU A 303 15.59 20.72 15.62
CA GLU A 303 16.68 20.53 14.67
C GLU A 303 17.89 21.41 14.99
N ASP A 304 17.64 22.57 15.63
CA ASP A 304 18.68 23.52 16.06
C ASP A 304 19.30 23.15 17.43
N GLU A 305 18.74 22.15 18.16
CA GLU A 305 19.29 21.69 19.44
C GLU A 305 20.54 20.79 19.19
N ASP A 306 21.61 21.03 19.94
CA ASP A 306 22.80 20.17 19.89
C ASP A 306 22.45 18.74 20.31
N PRO A 307 22.66 17.74 19.43
CA PRO A 307 22.37 16.33 19.74
C PRO A 307 23.03 15.82 21.02
N SER A 308 24.15 16.38 21.42
CA SER A 308 24.87 16.01 22.67
C SER A 308 24.11 16.39 23.94
N VAL A 309 23.19 17.35 23.87
CA VAL A 309 22.35 17.77 25.01
C VAL A 309 21.21 16.78 25.24
N LEU A 310 20.71 16.13 24.19
CA LEU A 310 19.61 15.15 24.24
C LEU A 310 20.00 13.84 24.93
N VAL A 311 21.29 13.50 24.95
CA VAL A 311 21.80 12.26 25.60
C VAL A 311 22.09 12.46 27.10
N ARG A 312 22.11 13.70 27.58
CA ARG A 312 22.46 14.04 28.98
C ARG A 312 21.26 14.35 29.89
N ARG A 313 20.05 14.31 29.36
CA ARG A 313 18.79 14.43 30.10
C ARG A 313 18.10 13.06 30.21
#